data_3b60d9e26ceb3b80040a4de76d9a68e4
#
_entry.id   3b60d9e26ceb3b80040a4de76d9a68e4
#
_cell.length_a   1.000
_cell.length_b   1.000
_cell.length_c   1.000
_cell.angle_alpha   90.00
_cell.angle_beta   90.00
_cell.angle_gamma   90.00
#
_symmetry.space_group_name_H-M   'P 1'
#
loop_
_entity.id
_entity.type
_entity.pdbx_description
1 polymer ?
#
loop_
_entity_poly.entity_id
_entity_poly.type
_entity_poly.pdbx_seq_one_letter_code
_entity_poly.pdbx_strand_id
1 'polypeptide(L)'
;MEKLIEVRWHGRGGQGAVTASKLLATSALAEGKYIQAFPEYGPERMGAPIQSFTRISKNPIKIHCHVANPNIVVVLDPTLLGGVDVTEGLIEEGVLIINTEKSPDEIRKKLKLKGRKVYTVDASKIAQETIGRPLPNTPLIGALIKATGLLSLDNVLTDIEDKFKKKFSSKMVEDNINAIKRAYQEVKGE
;
A
#
# COMPACT_ATOMS: atom_id res chain seq x y z
N MET A 1 22.39 12.83 -0.07
CA MET A 1 21.27 12.85 -1.06
C MET A 1 20.03 12.38 -0.34
N GLU A 2 18.97 13.17 -0.34
CA GLU A 2 17.71 12.74 0.26
C GLU A 2 17.12 11.61 -0.58
N LYS A 3 16.65 10.56 0.10
CA LYS A 3 16.34 9.25 -0.48
C LYS A 3 15.02 9.31 -1.25
N LEU A 4 15.04 8.94 -2.54
CA LEU A 4 13.82 8.59 -3.28
C LEU A 4 13.23 7.33 -2.63
N ILE A 5 11.96 7.38 -2.28
CA ILE A 5 11.21 6.22 -1.77
C ILE A 5 10.35 5.65 -2.89
N GLU A 6 10.52 4.38 -3.15
CA GLU A 6 9.79 3.62 -4.16
C GLU A 6 8.93 2.54 -3.48
N VAL A 7 7.63 2.58 -3.76
CA VAL A 7 6.64 1.62 -3.25
C VAL A 7 6.08 0.82 -4.42
N ARG A 8 6.10 -0.49 -4.30
CA ARG A 8 5.46 -1.42 -5.25
C ARG A 8 4.24 -2.07 -4.60
N TRP A 9 3.12 -1.99 -5.30
CA TRP A 9 1.84 -2.54 -4.90
C TRP A 9 1.53 -3.77 -5.75
N HIS A 10 1.29 -4.90 -5.11
CA HIS A 10 0.84 -6.12 -5.75
C HIS A 10 -0.63 -6.40 -5.45
N GLY A 11 -1.41 -6.68 -6.46
CA GLY A 11 -2.81 -7.04 -6.32
C GLY A 11 -3.32 -7.76 -7.55
N ARG A 12 -4.64 -7.96 -7.60
CA ARG A 12 -5.32 -8.41 -8.81
C ARG A 12 -6.20 -7.30 -9.37
N GLY A 13 -6.51 -7.38 -10.65
CA GLY A 13 -7.44 -6.46 -11.29
C GLY A 13 -8.76 -6.37 -10.51
N GLY A 14 -9.18 -5.16 -10.14
CA GLY A 14 -10.38 -4.90 -9.34
C GLY A 14 -10.15 -4.71 -7.84
N GLN A 15 -8.99 -5.06 -7.28
CA GLN A 15 -8.71 -4.92 -5.82
C GLN A 15 -8.23 -3.51 -5.41
N GLY A 16 -8.05 -2.59 -6.37
CA GLY A 16 -7.74 -1.19 -6.08
C GLY A 16 -6.26 -0.88 -5.81
N ALA A 17 -5.30 -1.70 -6.27
CA ALA A 17 -3.87 -1.42 -6.12
C ALA A 17 -3.48 -0.08 -6.77
N VAL A 18 -3.97 0.21 -7.99
CA VAL A 18 -3.75 1.49 -8.67
C VAL A 18 -4.37 2.65 -7.89
N THR A 19 -5.53 2.45 -7.28
CA THR A 19 -6.17 3.47 -6.45
C THR A 19 -5.34 3.77 -5.20
N ALA A 20 -4.87 2.72 -4.50
CA ALA A 20 -4.03 2.88 -3.31
C ALA A 20 -2.72 3.62 -3.65
N SER A 21 -2.04 3.24 -4.74
CA SER A 21 -0.80 3.89 -5.16
C SER A 21 -0.99 5.37 -5.46
N LYS A 22 -2.11 5.75 -6.11
CA LYS A 22 -2.45 7.15 -6.40
C LYS A 22 -2.86 7.92 -5.14
N LEU A 23 -3.62 7.32 -4.22
CA LEU A 23 -3.99 7.96 -2.96
C LEU A 23 -2.75 8.27 -2.13
N LEU A 24 -1.84 7.31 -1.95
CA LEU A 24 -0.57 7.55 -1.24
C LEU A 24 0.22 8.68 -1.88
N ALA A 25 0.36 8.67 -3.22
CA ALA A 25 1.07 9.72 -3.94
C ALA A 25 0.46 11.10 -3.70
N THR A 26 -0.85 11.22 -3.82
CA THR A 26 -1.52 12.51 -3.65
C THR A 26 -1.47 13.02 -2.21
N SER A 27 -1.52 12.14 -1.21
CA SER A 27 -1.32 12.54 0.19
C SER A 27 0.12 13.03 0.43
N ALA A 28 1.11 12.42 -0.23
CA ALA A 28 2.49 12.90 -0.19
C ALA A 28 2.66 14.27 -0.88
N LEU A 29 1.92 14.52 -1.98
CA LEU A 29 1.88 15.82 -2.64
C LEU A 29 1.29 16.90 -1.74
N ALA A 30 0.24 16.58 -0.98
CA ALA A 30 -0.34 17.49 -0.01
C ALA A 30 0.65 17.88 1.12
N GLU A 31 1.64 17.03 1.41
CA GLU A 31 2.78 17.35 2.29
C GLU A 31 3.92 18.09 1.57
N GLY A 32 3.73 18.56 0.34
CA GLY A 32 4.75 19.30 -0.41
C GLY A 32 5.85 18.43 -1.03
N LYS A 33 5.65 17.11 -1.14
CA LYS A 33 6.61 16.19 -1.75
C LYS A 33 6.38 16.07 -3.26
N TYR A 34 7.43 15.74 -4.02
CA TYR A 34 7.32 15.35 -5.42
C TYR A 34 6.91 13.89 -5.52
N ILE A 35 6.03 13.57 -6.48
CA ILE A 35 5.43 12.24 -6.61
C ILE A 35 5.41 11.76 -8.06
N GLN A 36 5.42 10.45 -8.21
CA GLN A 36 4.97 9.75 -9.41
C GLN A 36 4.12 8.55 -8.97
N ALA A 37 3.01 8.30 -9.66
CA ALA A 37 2.20 7.09 -9.46
C ALA A 37 1.75 6.57 -10.82
N PHE A 38 2.08 5.32 -11.10
CA PHE A 38 1.78 4.70 -12.40
C PHE A 38 1.52 3.20 -12.23
N PRO A 39 0.56 2.65 -12.98
CA PRO A 39 0.35 1.21 -13.05
C PRO A 39 1.32 0.58 -14.05
N GLU A 40 1.60 -0.69 -13.84
CA GLU A 40 2.13 -1.56 -14.88
C GLU A 40 0.98 -2.40 -15.43
N TYR A 41 0.63 -2.14 -16.67
CA TYR A 41 -0.39 -2.92 -17.37
C TYR A 41 0.29 -4.07 -18.13
N GLY A 42 0.04 -5.29 -17.67
CA GLY A 42 0.33 -6.48 -18.45
C GLY A 42 -0.78 -6.73 -19.50
N PRO A 43 -0.65 -7.75 -20.36
CA PRO A 43 -1.67 -8.12 -21.37
C PRO A 43 -2.95 -8.70 -20.74
N GLU A 44 -3.26 -8.42 -19.52
CA GLU A 44 -4.05 -9.24 -18.63
C GLU A 44 -5.47 -8.77 -18.42
N ARG A 45 -6.35 -9.76 -18.18
CA ARG A 45 -7.77 -9.61 -17.95
C ARG A 45 -8.06 -9.36 -16.47
N MET A 46 -9.32 -9.01 -16.17
CA MET A 46 -9.81 -8.85 -14.79
C MET A 46 -9.44 -10.07 -13.93
N GLY A 47 -8.88 -9.85 -12.75
CA GLY A 47 -8.45 -10.91 -11.82
C GLY A 47 -6.98 -11.35 -11.97
N ALA A 48 -6.29 -10.96 -13.03
CA ALA A 48 -4.86 -11.27 -13.20
C ALA A 48 -3.99 -10.44 -12.22
N PRO A 49 -2.76 -10.92 -11.90
CA PRO A 49 -1.81 -10.17 -11.10
C PRO A 49 -1.49 -8.82 -11.76
N ILE A 50 -1.56 -7.74 -11.02
CA ILE A 50 -1.17 -6.40 -11.46
C ILE A 50 -0.16 -5.80 -10.49
N GLN A 51 0.64 -4.89 -11.00
CA GLN A 51 1.50 -4.05 -10.19
C GLN A 51 1.14 -2.57 -10.37
N SER A 52 1.41 -1.79 -9.34
CA SER A 52 1.36 -0.34 -9.40
C SER A 52 2.48 0.23 -8.55
N PHE A 53 2.93 1.42 -8.89
CA PHE A 53 4.10 2.02 -8.27
C PHE A 53 3.79 3.42 -7.75
N THR A 54 4.43 3.77 -6.63
CA THR A 54 4.44 5.12 -6.10
C THR A 54 5.88 5.52 -5.83
N ARG A 55 6.30 6.68 -6.33
CA ARG A 55 7.57 7.34 -6.00
C ARG A 55 7.30 8.60 -5.22
N ILE A 56 8.04 8.79 -4.15
CA ILE A 56 7.93 9.96 -3.27
C ILE A 56 9.32 10.50 -2.99
N SER A 57 9.52 11.81 -3.16
CA SER A 57 10.80 12.48 -2.94
C SER A 57 10.60 13.90 -2.45
N LYS A 58 11.57 14.45 -1.72
CA LYS A 58 11.63 15.89 -1.41
C LYS A 58 12.13 16.72 -2.59
N ASN A 59 12.76 16.09 -3.58
CA ASN A 59 13.31 16.73 -4.77
C ASN A 59 12.56 16.29 -6.03
N PRO A 60 12.59 17.08 -7.12
CA PRO A 60 11.97 16.71 -8.38
C PRO A 60 12.42 15.33 -8.89
N ILE A 61 11.46 14.50 -9.28
CA ILE A 61 11.70 13.15 -9.79
C ILE A 61 11.84 13.22 -11.30
N LYS A 62 13.06 12.95 -11.82
CA LYS A 62 13.37 13.01 -13.26
C LYS A 62 13.47 11.64 -13.94
N ILE A 63 13.31 10.56 -13.17
CA ILE A 63 13.40 9.19 -13.69
C ILE A 63 12.04 8.72 -14.20
N HIS A 64 12.05 7.97 -15.31
CA HIS A 64 10.85 7.40 -15.93
C HIS A 64 10.97 5.87 -16.13
N CYS A 65 12.01 5.25 -15.58
CA CYS A 65 12.21 3.81 -15.66
C CYS A 65 11.26 3.04 -14.73
N HIS A 66 11.20 1.74 -14.94
CA HIS A 66 10.56 0.78 -14.05
C HIS A 66 11.16 0.79 -12.64
N VAL A 67 10.38 0.41 -11.62
CA VAL A 67 10.85 0.26 -10.23
C VAL A 67 11.42 -1.15 -10.06
N ALA A 68 12.72 -1.27 -10.12
CA ALA A 68 13.41 -2.55 -9.96
C ALA A 68 13.70 -2.89 -8.47
N ASN A 69 14.05 -1.88 -7.68
CA ASN A 69 14.48 -2.07 -6.28
C ASN A 69 13.63 -1.25 -5.30
N PRO A 70 12.37 -1.67 -5.04
CA PRO A 70 11.48 -0.94 -4.14
C PRO A 70 12.00 -0.91 -2.71
N ASN A 71 11.73 0.18 -2.00
CA ASN A 71 11.95 0.29 -0.55
C ASN A 71 10.83 -0.38 0.23
N ILE A 72 9.61 -0.36 -0.34
CA ILE A 72 8.39 -0.85 0.30
C ILE A 72 7.61 -1.69 -0.71
N VAL A 73 7.16 -2.85 -0.29
CA VAL A 73 6.24 -3.71 -1.05
C VAL A 73 4.96 -3.88 -0.26
N VAL A 74 3.83 -3.66 -0.92
CA VAL A 74 2.49 -3.84 -0.35
C VAL A 74 1.74 -4.89 -1.17
N VAL A 75 1.26 -5.94 -0.50
CA VAL A 75 0.54 -7.05 -1.13
C VAL A 75 -0.93 -7.03 -0.71
N LEU A 76 -1.80 -6.70 -1.65
CA LEU A 76 -3.25 -6.65 -1.44
C LEU A 76 -3.86 -8.05 -1.41
N ASP A 77 -3.33 -8.96 -2.23
CA ASP A 77 -3.83 -10.32 -2.37
C ASP A 77 -2.80 -11.35 -1.90
N PRO A 78 -3.04 -12.01 -0.74
CA PRO A 78 -2.11 -12.99 -0.20
C PRO A 78 -1.97 -14.25 -1.06
N THR A 79 -2.89 -14.50 -2.01
CA THR A 79 -2.78 -15.64 -2.93
C THR A 79 -1.62 -15.49 -3.91
N LEU A 80 -1.13 -14.26 -4.11
CA LEU A 80 0.04 -13.99 -4.95
C LEU A 80 1.33 -14.57 -4.38
N LEU A 81 1.41 -14.80 -3.06
CA LEU A 81 2.61 -15.35 -2.39
C LEU A 81 2.99 -16.79 -2.81
N GLY A 82 2.19 -17.44 -3.63
CA GLY A 82 2.45 -18.79 -4.15
C GLY A 82 2.85 -18.84 -5.61
N GLY A 83 2.65 -17.77 -6.37
CA GLY A 83 2.86 -17.74 -7.82
C GLY A 83 3.70 -16.59 -8.34
N VAL A 84 3.93 -15.57 -7.52
CA VAL A 84 4.73 -14.39 -7.86
C VAL A 84 5.77 -14.16 -6.76
N ASP A 85 7.01 -13.89 -7.12
CA ASP A 85 8.00 -13.40 -6.16
C ASP A 85 7.72 -11.90 -5.86
N VAL A 86 6.84 -11.67 -4.89
CA VAL A 86 6.50 -10.30 -4.46
C VAL A 86 7.68 -9.57 -3.80
N THR A 87 8.76 -10.29 -3.48
CA THR A 87 9.95 -9.73 -2.81
C THR A 87 11.09 -9.45 -3.77
N GLU A 88 10.94 -9.78 -5.05
CA GLU A 88 11.94 -9.50 -6.07
C GLU A 88 12.42 -8.05 -6.02
N GLY A 89 13.72 -7.84 -5.94
CA GLY A 89 14.33 -6.51 -5.86
C GLY A 89 14.07 -5.71 -4.58
N LEU A 90 13.22 -6.18 -3.65
CA LEU A 90 13.03 -5.49 -2.37
C LEU A 90 14.36 -5.37 -1.64
N ILE A 91 14.78 -4.13 -1.33
CA ILE A 91 16.06 -3.86 -0.71
C ILE A 91 16.20 -4.56 0.66
N GLU A 92 17.41 -4.73 1.15
CA GLU A 92 17.70 -5.53 2.36
C GLU A 92 17.02 -4.95 3.62
N GLU A 93 16.99 -3.63 3.75
CA GLU A 93 16.27 -2.93 4.83
C GLU A 93 14.83 -2.58 4.46
N GLY A 94 14.30 -3.19 3.40
CA GLY A 94 12.97 -2.90 2.87
C GLY A 94 11.85 -3.39 3.77
N VAL A 95 10.67 -2.84 3.54
CA VAL A 95 9.44 -3.13 4.28
C VAL A 95 8.48 -3.90 3.40
N LEU A 96 8.01 -5.05 3.88
CA LEU A 96 6.97 -5.85 3.25
C LEU A 96 5.70 -5.79 4.09
N ILE A 97 4.59 -5.37 3.49
CA ILE A 97 3.28 -5.27 4.13
C ILE A 97 2.31 -6.18 3.40
N ILE A 98 1.62 -7.05 4.11
CA ILE A 98 0.74 -8.06 3.50
C ILE A 98 -0.64 -8.03 4.13
N ASN A 99 -1.65 -8.03 3.28
CA ASN A 99 -3.03 -8.28 3.66
C ASN A 99 -3.22 -9.75 4.02
N THR A 100 -3.20 -10.06 5.30
CA THR A 100 -3.39 -11.43 5.81
C THR A 100 -3.64 -11.40 7.33
N GLU A 101 -4.37 -12.40 7.83
CA GLU A 101 -4.53 -12.67 9.26
C GLU A 101 -3.30 -13.30 9.91
N LYS A 102 -2.40 -13.89 9.11
CA LYS A 102 -1.20 -14.57 9.58
C LYS A 102 -0.24 -13.60 10.26
N SER A 103 0.53 -14.11 11.21
CA SER A 103 1.57 -13.33 11.88
C SER A 103 2.74 -12.98 10.94
N PRO A 104 3.49 -11.90 11.24
CA PRO A 104 4.72 -11.59 10.52
C PRO A 104 5.72 -12.74 10.48
N ASP A 105 5.87 -13.49 11.59
CA ASP A 105 6.76 -14.64 11.68
C ASP A 105 6.38 -15.79 10.74
N GLU A 106 5.08 -16.08 10.61
CA GLU A 106 4.58 -17.09 9.67
C GLU A 106 4.90 -16.71 8.22
N ILE A 107 4.71 -15.42 7.89
CA ILE A 107 5.04 -14.91 6.56
C ILE A 107 6.55 -14.95 6.31
N ARG A 108 7.35 -14.51 7.29
CA ARG A 108 8.82 -14.56 7.21
C ARG A 108 9.32 -15.98 6.95
N LYS A 109 8.80 -16.97 7.67
CA LYS A 109 9.12 -18.38 7.47
C LYS A 109 8.70 -18.87 6.08
N LYS A 110 7.46 -18.56 5.68
CA LYS A 110 6.91 -18.96 4.37
C LYS A 110 7.75 -18.44 3.22
N LEU A 111 8.17 -17.17 3.27
CA LEU A 111 8.93 -16.52 2.20
C LEU A 111 10.45 -16.65 2.39
N LYS A 112 10.91 -17.30 3.46
CA LYS A 112 12.34 -17.46 3.82
C LYS A 112 13.11 -16.13 3.83
N LEU A 113 12.46 -15.06 4.32
CA LEU A 113 13.01 -13.71 4.31
C LEU A 113 14.10 -13.54 5.36
N LYS A 114 15.19 -12.89 4.96
CA LYS A 114 16.27 -12.40 5.83
C LYS A 114 16.33 -10.88 5.74
N GLY A 115 16.54 -10.20 6.87
CA GLY A 115 16.79 -8.76 6.94
C GLY A 115 15.54 -7.88 6.88
N ARG A 116 14.72 -7.99 5.87
CA ARG A 116 13.54 -7.12 5.61
C ARG A 116 12.55 -7.10 6.75
N LYS A 117 11.89 -5.97 6.99
CA LYS A 117 10.81 -5.86 7.99
C LYS A 117 9.49 -6.38 7.41
N VAL A 118 8.79 -7.22 8.17
CA VAL A 118 7.51 -7.81 7.74
C VAL A 118 6.38 -7.29 8.62
N TYR A 119 5.34 -6.79 7.96
CA TYR A 119 4.12 -6.33 8.61
C TYR A 119 2.91 -7.06 8.01
N THR A 120 1.94 -7.38 8.85
CA THR A 120 0.71 -8.03 8.43
C THR A 120 -0.51 -7.34 9.03
N VAL A 121 -1.60 -7.32 8.28
CA VAL A 121 -2.90 -6.80 8.72
C VAL A 121 -4.00 -7.48 7.93
N ASP A 122 -5.10 -7.85 8.57
CA ASP A 122 -6.29 -8.36 7.86
C ASP A 122 -7.12 -7.19 7.32
N ALA A 123 -6.56 -6.53 6.30
CA ALA A 123 -7.15 -5.36 5.66
C ALA A 123 -8.49 -5.69 4.97
N SER A 124 -8.65 -6.92 4.47
CA SER A 124 -9.91 -7.36 3.87
C SER A 124 -11.03 -7.47 4.89
N LYS A 125 -10.76 -8.02 6.08
CA LYS A 125 -11.72 -8.09 7.18
C LYS A 125 -12.07 -6.70 7.68
N ILE A 126 -11.08 -5.85 7.91
CA ILE A 126 -11.30 -4.45 8.32
C ILE A 126 -12.21 -3.75 7.31
N ALA A 127 -11.94 -3.85 6.01
CA ALA A 127 -12.76 -3.25 4.97
C ALA A 127 -14.19 -3.83 4.94
N GLN A 128 -14.35 -5.16 5.12
CA GLN A 128 -15.64 -5.80 5.17
C GLN A 128 -16.48 -5.28 6.35
N GLU A 129 -15.88 -5.10 7.52
CA GLU A 129 -16.56 -4.66 8.73
C GLU A 129 -16.85 -3.15 8.75
N THR A 130 -16.05 -2.33 8.08
CA THR A 130 -16.21 -0.86 8.07
C THR A 130 -16.93 -0.38 6.82
N ILE A 131 -16.52 -0.83 5.63
CA ILE A 131 -17.00 -0.34 4.32
C ILE A 131 -18.10 -1.25 3.75
N GLY A 132 -18.25 -2.47 4.30
CA GLY A 132 -19.19 -3.48 3.80
C GLY A 132 -18.70 -4.25 2.56
N ARG A 133 -17.43 -4.07 2.17
CA ARG A 133 -16.81 -4.76 1.02
C ARG A 133 -15.36 -5.11 1.34
N PRO A 134 -14.85 -6.31 0.98
CA PRO A 134 -13.50 -6.76 1.32
C PRO A 134 -12.44 -6.13 0.37
N LEU A 135 -12.41 -4.81 0.29
CA LEU A 135 -11.47 -4.03 -0.53
C LEU A 135 -10.31 -3.53 0.31
N PRO A 136 -9.14 -4.18 0.31
CA PRO A 136 -8.05 -3.91 1.24
C PRO A 136 -7.24 -2.64 0.92
N ASN A 137 -7.49 -1.99 -0.22
CA ASN A 137 -6.70 -0.89 -0.74
C ASN A 137 -6.59 0.30 0.23
N THR A 138 -7.71 0.77 0.77
CA THR A 138 -7.74 1.92 1.69
C THR A 138 -7.14 1.59 3.06
N PRO A 139 -7.52 0.46 3.73
CA PRO A 139 -6.89 0.06 4.99
C PRO A 139 -5.38 -0.13 4.90
N LEU A 140 -4.87 -0.69 3.80
CA LEU A 140 -3.43 -0.91 3.62
C LEU A 140 -2.61 0.39 3.59
N ILE A 141 -3.23 1.53 3.25
CA ILE A 141 -2.57 2.84 3.40
C ILE A 141 -2.29 3.12 4.88
N GLY A 142 -3.27 2.88 5.76
CA GLY A 142 -3.07 3.03 7.21
C GLY A 142 -1.95 2.15 7.75
N ALA A 143 -1.95 0.87 7.36
CA ALA A 143 -0.88 -0.06 7.72
C ALA A 143 0.50 0.39 7.21
N LEU A 144 0.58 0.90 5.97
CA LEU A 144 1.82 1.42 5.39
C LEU A 144 2.34 2.62 6.19
N ILE A 145 1.47 3.57 6.53
CA ILE A 145 1.87 4.76 7.30
C ILE A 145 2.41 4.34 8.68
N LYS A 146 1.76 3.40 9.36
CA LYS A 146 2.24 2.89 10.65
C LYS A 146 3.58 2.18 10.54
N ALA A 147 3.74 1.32 9.54
CA ALA A 147 4.95 0.50 9.36
C ALA A 147 6.17 1.35 8.97
N THR A 148 5.98 2.49 8.31
CA THR A 148 7.08 3.24 7.68
C THR A 148 7.29 4.65 8.23
N GLY A 149 6.27 5.27 8.81
CA GLY A 149 6.30 6.69 9.18
C GLY A 149 6.50 7.64 7.99
N LEU A 150 6.23 7.19 6.76
CA LEU A 150 6.53 7.92 5.52
C LEU A 150 5.80 9.25 5.41
N LEU A 151 4.56 9.31 5.91
CA LEU A 151 3.70 10.50 5.94
C LEU A 151 3.04 10.62 7.32
N SER A 152 2.54 11.81 7.63
CA SER A 152 1.68 12.01 8.81
C SER A 152 0.32 11.34 8.60
N LEU A 153 -0.15 10.56 9.58
CA LEU A 153 -1.49 9.94 9.52
C LEU A 153 -2.57 11.01 9.36
N ASP A 154 -2.52 12.09 10.12
CA ASP A 154 -3.54 13.15 10.10
C ASP A 154 -3.60 13.81 8.72
N ASN A 155 -2.46 14.09 8.08
CA ASN A 155 -2.42 14.64 6.73
C ASN A 155 -3.01 13.67 5.70
N VAL A 156 -2.71 12.38 5.82
CA VAL A 156 -3.27 11.33 4.94
C VAL A 156 -4.78 11.24 5.10
N LEU A 157 -5.28 11.27 6.34
CA LEU A 157 -6.73 11.22 6.61
C LEU A 157 -7.44 12.44 6.03
N THR A 158 -6.90 13.65 6.27
CA THR A 158 -7.47 14.90 5.75
C THR A 158 -7.51 14.91 4.21
N ASP A 159 -6.41 14.55 3.56
CA ASP A 159 -6.34 14.53 2.08
C ASP A 159 -7.32 13.52 1.46
N ILE A 160 -7.43 12.31 2.06
CA ILE A 160 -8.36 11.28 1.58
C ILE A 160 -9.80 11.70 1.82
N GLU A 161 -10.10 12.26 2.99
CA GLU A 161 -11.42 12.77 3.34
C GLU A 161 -11.90 13.82 2.34
N ASP A 162 -11.07 14.82 2.04
CA ASP A 162 -11.38 15.90 1.10
C ASP A 162 -11.64 15.40 -0.33
N LYS A 163 -10.89 14.39 -0.75
CA LYS A 163 -11.09 13.76 -2.07
C LYS A 163 -12.35 12.92 -2.13
N PHE A 164 -12.62 12.18 -1.07
CA PHE A 164 -13.75 11.27 -1.03
C PHE A 164 -15.07 12.03 -0.87
N LYS A 165 -15.10 13.15 -0.14
CA LYS A 165 -16.28 14.04 -0.04
C LYS A 165 -16.78 14.52 -1.41
N LYS A 166 -15.89 14.63 -2.39
CA LYS A 166 -16.25 15.05 -3.76
C LYS A 166 -16.91 13.94 -4.60
N LYS A 167 -16.87 12.67 -4.14
CA LYS A 167 -17.28 11.49 -4.94
C LYS A 167 -18.24 10.56 -4.23
N PHE A 168 -18.27 10.58 -2.92
CA PHE A 168 -18.97 9.60 -2.10
C PHE A 168 -19.85 10.26 -1.05
N SER A 169 -20.82 9.52 -0.52
CA SER A 169 -21.65 9.95 0.60
C SER A 169 -20.81 10.12 1.87
N SER A 170 -21.27 10.98 2.79
CA SER A 170 -20.58 11.23 4.06
C SER A 170 -20.31 9.95 4.84
N LYS A 171 -21.28 9.01 4.85
CA LYS A 171 -21.10 7.68 5.49
C LYS A 171 -19.94 6.91 4.87
N MET A 172 -19.86 6.83 3.54
CA MET A 172 -18.80 6.10 2.86
C MET A 172 -17.42 6.75 3.09
N VAL A 173 -17.36 8.08 3.23
CA VAL A 173 -16.14 8.79 3.62
C VAL A 173 -15.70 8.38 5.01
N GLU A 174 -16.61 8.47 5.99
CA GLU A 174 -16.35 8.08 7.37
C GLU A 174 -15.92 6.62 7.50
N ASP A 175 -16.60 5.71 6.82
CA ASP A 175 -16.28 4.27 6.81
C ASP A 175 -14.85 4.01 6.29
N ASN A 176 -14.42 4.70 5.24
CA ASN A 176 -13.05 4.60 4.71
C ASN A 176 -12.00 5.20 5.67
N ILE A 177 -12.30 6.35 6.27
CA ILE A 177 -11.41 6.95 7.29
C ILE A 177 -11.24 6.03 8.49
N ASN A 178 -12.33 5.40 8.95
CA ASN A 178 -12.30 4.43 10.03
C ASN A 178 -11.49 3.19 9.65
N ALA A 179 -11.61 2.72 8.41
CA ALA A 179 -10.82 1.59 7.90
C ALA A 179 -9.30 1.88 7.93
N ILE A 180 -8.89 3.09 7.55
CA ILE A 180 -7.47 3.52 7.60
C ILE A 180 -6.98 3.54 9.06
N LYS A 181 -7.75 4.17 9.96
CA LYS A 181 -7.41 4.28 11.39
C LYS A 181 -7.28 2.91 12.04
N ARG A 182 -8.22 2.00 11.77
CA ARG A 182 -8.17 0.63 12.30
C ARG A 182 -6.94 -0.13 11.80
N ALA A 183 -6.67 -0.10 10.51
CA ALA A 183 -5.51 -0.78 9.96
C ALA A 183 -4.18 -0.20 10.50
N TYR A 184 -4.12 1.11 10.76
CA TYR A 184 -2.99 1.74 11.42
C TYR A 184 -2.78 1.21 12.85
N GLN A 185 -3.86 0.92 13.58
CA GLN A 185 -3.81 0.41 14.95
C GLN A 185 -3.57 -1.11 15.00
N GLU A 186 -4.16 -1.86 14.09
CA GLU A 186 -4.20 -3.34 14.11
C GLU A 186 -3.04 -3.99 13.33
N VAL A 187 -2.25 -3.23 12.55
CA VAL A 187 -1.09 -3.78 11.86
C VAL A 187 -0.09 -4.35 12.85
N LYS A 188 0.32 -5.58 12.60
CA LYS A 188 1.32 -6.32 13.38
C LYS A 188 2.65 -6.28 12.64
N GLY A 189 3.74 -6.10 13.35
CA GLY A 189 5.07 -6.02 12.74
C GLY A 189 6.16 -6.09 13.78
N GLU A 190 7.39 -6.00 13.28
CA GLU A 190 8.63 -6.02 14.06
C GLU A 190 9.06 -4.60 14.43
#